data_cd404eb06695cbcd70327cb7a453dae5
#
_entry.id   cd404eb06695cbcd70327cb7a453dae5
#
_cell.length_a   1.000
_cell.length_b   1.000
_cell.length_c   1.000
_cell.angle_alpha   90.00
_cell.angle_beta   90.00
_cell.angle_gamma   90.00
#
_symmetry.space_group_name_H-M   'P 1'
#
loop_
_entity.id
_entity.type
_entity.pdbx_description
1 polymer ?
#
loop_
_entity_poly.entity_id
_entity_poly.type
_entity_poly.pdbx_seq_one_letter_code
_entity_poly.pdbx_strand_id
1 'polypeptide(L)'
;MPRPPKHVPPDTLGGRIRAARENLNLSLKTVAAERYSTSLISQIERNRVEPSQESLEFLAEKLHLPLADLQTLAQQQREADSDTCQYKFNEEQLSVALELLASKHPREALDSLSTVNMAQTSASLRWRLAAVRGQCYFQLRQFLNAQKDFLYAVTEQPEILPADQRLVVLELHLHLAATLRELKQPDAALEQYNIALRMMNATTSLHYVAEANWGVSLIAFEQAKKPLDTSHCPRCKEAQLQDAFNHAVNACILYRSIGESLRAALLTCQIGLIEQESGNRDDARQHLQGVLSAWLPELEKRAHAPEMEQRGLHELANVVSAAACSLAGLELEMENYSEALKYVQQAQYAGQMSYTLRKAEAAIMLGRVLESIDVLDPAAERAFRDAITLLAPTDRIAAQIRAHDALGRHLLKKRETKAGEIELDIARSLSDVASAFSSSSIFVEDETDEIALKV
;
A
#
# COMPACT_ATOMS: atom_id res chain seq x y z
N MET A 1 7.60 -51.70 -13.29
CA MET A 1 8.06 -51.82 -11.92
C MET A 1 6.92 -51.36 -11.01
N PRO A 2 6.49 -52.17 -10.02
CA PRO A 2 5.50 -51.72 -9.04
C PRO A 2 6.12 -50.54 -8.22
N ARG A 3 5.34 -49.48 -8.03
CA ARG A 3 5.76 -48.35 -7.16
C ARG A 3 6.00 -48.90 -5.75
N PRO A 4 7.11 -48.52 -5.07
CA PRO A 4 7.34 -48.91 -3.70
C PRO A 4 6.14 -48.47 -2.84
N PRO A 5 5.69 -49.29 -1.89
CA PRO A 5 4.59 -48.93 -1.01
C PRO A 5 4.99 -47.63 -0.27
N LYS A 6 4.15 -46.60 -0.34
CA LYS A 6 4.35 -45.39 0.48
C LYS A 6 4.32 -45.84 1.95
N HIS A 7 5.43 -45.68 2.64
CA HIS A 7 5.56 -45.97 4.03
C HIS A 7 4.60 -45.08 4.83
N VAL A 8 3.61 -45.68 5.49
CA VAL A 8 2.70 -44.92 6.37
C VAL A 8 3.37 -44.88 7.75
N PRO A 9 3.58 -43.68 8.33
CA PRO A 9 4.23 -43.53 9.62
C PRO A 9 3.45 -44.29 10.72
N PRO A 10 4.13 -45.02 11.63
CA PRO A 10 3.48 -45.87 12.64
C PRO A 10 2.73 -45.08 13.73
N ASP A 11 2.98 -43.80 13.85
CA ASP A 11 2.34 -42.87 14.77
C ASP A 11 1.01 -42.27 14.24
N THR A 12 0.63 -42.57 12.98
CA THR A 12 -0.67 -42.22 12.42
C THR A 12 -1.73 -43.27 12.71
N LEU A 13 -3.03 -42.90 12.62
CA LEU A 13 -4.14 -43.83 12.81
C LEU A 13 -4.01 -45.08 11.95
N GLY A 14 -3.85 -44.89 10.62
CA GLY A 14 -3.70 -46.00 9.69
C GLY A 14 -2.43 -46.81 9.90
N GLY A 15 -1.31 -46.15 10.26
CA GLY A 15 -0.05 -46.80 10.61
C GLY A 15 -0.18 -47.65 11.87
N ARG A 16 -0.90 -47.17 12.89
CA ARG A 16 -1.17 -47.91 14.14
C ARG A 16 -2.02 -49.13 13.90
N ILE A 17 -3.11 -48.99 13.12
CA ILE A 17 -4.00 -50.09 12.72
C ILE A 17 -3.21 -51.15 11.93
N ARG A 18 -2.42 -50.72 10.96
CA ARG A 18 -1.59 -51.61 10.14
C ARG A 18 -0.55 -52.37 10.97
N ALA A 19 0.17 -51.67 11.85
CA ALA A 19 1.17 -52.29 12.72
C ALA A 19 0.54 -53.33 13.64
N ALA A 20 -0.63 -53.06 14.23
CA ALA A 20 -1.34 -54.02 15.05
C ALA A 20 -1.78 -55.26 14.27
N ARG A 21 -2.32 -55.06 13.04
CA ARG A 21 -2.68 -56.18 12.17
C ARG A 21 -1.47 -57.05 11.80
N GLU A 22 -0.36 -56.41 11.43
CA GLU A 22 0.88 -57.11 11.06
C GLU A 22 1.49 -57.87 12.27
N ASN A 23 1.48 -57.29 13.46
CA ASN A 23 1.92 -57.95 14.71
C ASN A 23 1.08 -59.16 15.07
N LEU A 24 -0.21 -59.13 14.78
CA LEU A 24 -1.13 -60.26 14.99
C LEU A 24 -1.10 -61.28 13.81
N ASN A 25 -0.27 -61.05 12.79
CA ASN A 25 -0.19 -61.84 11.56
C ASN A 25 -1.54 -61.99 10.85
N LEU A 26 -2.42 -60.99 10.91
CA LEU A 26 -3.74 -61.05 10.31
C LEU A 26 -3.70 -60.52 8.87
N SER A 27 -4.47 -61.19 7.95
CA SER A 27 -4.69 -60.68 6.61
C SER A 27 -5.76 -59.56 6.60
N LEU A 28 -5.76 -58.70 5.60
CA LEU A 28 -6.82 -57.68 5.40
C LEU A 28 -8.23 -58.35 5.36
N LYS A 29 -8.33 -59.56 4.77
CA LYS A 29 -9.57 -60.32 4.72
C LYS A 29 -10.04 -60.76 6.10
N THR A 30 -9.11 -61.19 6.93
CA THR A 30 -9.38 -61.63 8.32
C THR A 30 -9.86 -60.48 9.20
N VAL A 31 -9.24 -59.28 9.03
CA VAL A 31 -9.63 -58.09 9.76
C VAL A 31 -10.99 -57.57 9.28
N ALA A 32 -11.27 -57.60 7.99
CA ALA A 32 -12.55 -57.18 7.43
C ALA A 32 -13.74 -58.03 7.88
N ALA A 33 -13.52 -59.33 8.15
CA ALA A 33 -14.45 -60.27 8.79
C ALA A 33 -15.88 -60.25 8.19
N GLU A 34 -15.98 -60.11 6.84
CA GLU A 34 -17.25 -60.01 6.09
C GLU A 34 -18.12 -58.79 6.41
N ARG A 35 -17.75 -57.99 7.41
CA ARG A 35 -18.47 -56.74 7.79
C ARG A 35 -18.04 -55.57 6.93
N TYR A 36 -16.79 -55.53 6.53
CA TYR A 36 -16.22 -54.48 5.68
C TYR A 36 -15.49 -55.05 4.46
N SER A 37 -15.26 -54.24 3.44
CA SER A 37 -14.44 -54.62 2.31
C SER A 37 -12.93 -54.57 2.66
N THR A 38 -12.15 -55.46 2.10
CA THR A 38 -10.67 -55.43 2.22
C THR A 38 -10.08 -54.13 1.66
N SER A 39 -10.77 -53.52 0.68
CA SER A 39 -10.41 -52.25 0.12
C SER A 39 -10.56 -51.12 1.14
N LEU A 40 -11.65 -51.10 1.89
CA LEU A 40 -11.88 -50.09 2.93
C LEU A 40 -10.81 -50.19 4.04
N ILE A 41 -10.53 -51.36 4.55
CA ILE A 41 -9.48 -51.55 5.56
C ILE A 41 -8.12 -51.10 5.02
N SER A 42 -7.78 -51.41 3.75
CA SER A 42 -6.55 -50.97 3.11
C SER A 42 -6.49 -49.45 2.92
N GLN A 43 -7.63 -48.79 2.68
CA GLN A 43 -7.68 -47.33 2.58
C GLN A 43 -7.53 -46.64 3.92
N ILE A 44 -8.11 -47.21 4.99
CA ILE A 44 -7.94 -46.75 6.38
C ILE A 44 -6.46 -46.89 6.78
N GLU A 45 -5.84 -48.04 6.54
CA GLU A 45 -4.41 -48.27 6.86
C GLU A 45 -3.46 -47.32 6.09
N ARG A 46 -3.90 -46.73 4.99
CA ARG A 46 -3.15 -45.75 4.21
C ARG A 46 -3.53 -44.30 4.51
N ASN A 47 -4.35 -44.05 5.52
CA ASN A 47 -4.90 -42.77 5.87
C ASN A 47 -5.59 -42.06 4.67
N ARG A 48 -6.30 -42.83 3.81
CA ARG A 48 -7.03 -42.29 2.64
C ARG A 48 -8.52 -42.10 2.89
N VAL A 49 -9.04 -42.85 3.85
CA VAL A 49 -10.44 -42.83 4.27
C VAL A 49 -10.46 -42.79 5.78
N GLU A 50 -11.22 -41.86 6.30
CA GLU A 50 -11.49 -41.78 7.75
C GLU A 50 -12.50 -42.83 8.15
N PRO A 51 -12.21 -43.67 9.18
CA PRO A 51 -13.15 -44.66 9.67
C PRO A 51 -14.27 -44.00 10.49
N SER A 52 -15.48 -44.50 10.33
CA SER A 52 -16.61 -44.11 11.19
C SER A 52 -16.36 -44.60 12.63
N GLN A 53 -17.13 -44.04 13.58
CA GLN A 53 -17.05 -44.46 15.00
C GLN A 53 -17.26 -45.98 15.14
N GLU A 54 -18.24 -46.54 14.42
CA GLU A 54 -18.49 -48.00 14.41
C GLU A 54 -17.32 -48.82 13.84
N SER A 55 -16.63 -48.26 12.82
CA SER A 55 -15.45 -48.89 12.25
C SER A 55 -14.26 -48.84 13.19
N LEU A 56 -14.09 -47.76 13.97
CA LEU A 56 -13.05 -47.65 14.99
C LEU A 56 -13.28 -48.65 16.12
N GLU A 57 -14.53 -48.77 16.61
CA GLU A 57 -14.89 -49.75 17.64
C GLU A 57 -14.63 -51.18 17.19
N PHE A 58 -15.06 -51.52 15.98
CA PHE A 58 -14.80 -52.82 15.37
C PHE A 58 -13.30 -53.13 15.22
N LEU A 59 -12.52 -52.17 14.73
CA LEU A 59 -11.06 -52.34 14.56
C LEU A 59 -10.34 -52.42 15.89
N ALA A 60 -10.76 -51.64 16.89
CA ALA A 60 -10.23 -51.70 18.25
C ALA A 60 -10.41 -53.10 18.87
N GLU A 61 -11.62 -53.66 18.80
CA GLU A 61 -11.91 -54.98 19.28
C GLU A 61 -11.11 -56.06 18.52
N LYS A 62 -11.12 -55.98 17.19
CA LYS A 62 -10.50 -57.00 16.33
C LYS A 62 -8.98 -57.04 16.40
N LEU A 63 -8.35 -55.88 16.66
CA LEU A 63 -6.90 -55.74 16.73
C LEU A 63 -6.36 -55.64 18.17
N HIS A 64 -7.24 -55.77 19.16
CA HIS A 64 -6.91 -55.63 20.58
C HIS A 64 -6.23 -54.32 20.94
N LEU A 65 -6.71 -53.23 20.32
CA LEU A 65 -6.23 -51.87 20.56
C LEU A 65 -7.18 -51.10 21.51
N PRO A 66 -6.66 -50.22 22.36
CA PRO A 66 -7.52 -49.31 23.14
C PRO A 66 -8.31 -48.38 22.20
N LEU A 67 -9.64 -48.40 22.32
CA LEU A 67 -10.50 -47.54 21.51
C LEU A 67 -10.16 -46.05 21.69
N ALA A 68 -9.86 -45.65 22.93
CA ALA A 68 -9.48 -44.28 23.25
C ALA A 68 -8.24 -43.77 22.45
N ASP A 69 -7.23 -44.64 22.25
CA ASP A 69 -6.03 -44.31 21.48
C ASP A 69 -6.38 -44.09 20.00
N LEU A 70 -7.23 -44.97 19.42
CA LEU A 70 -7.67 -44.83 18.04
C LEU A 70 -8.52 -43.56 17.81
N GLN A 71 -9.40 -43.25 18.79
CA GLN A 71 -10.21 -42.03 18.75
C GLN A 71 -9.33 -40.79 18.83
N THR A 72 -8.32 -40.77 19.69
CA THR A 72 -7.36 -39.66 19.80
C THR A 72 -6.59 -39.46 18.49
N LEU A 73 -6.08 -40.55 17.89
CA LEU A 73 -5.36 -40.48 16.61
C LEU A 73 -6.28 -40.03 15.44
N ALA A 74 -7.55 -40.51 15.44
CA ALA A 74 -8.53 -40.06 14.46
C ALA A 74 -8.83 -38.55 14.60
N GLN A 75 -8.96 -38.05 15.83
CA GLN A 75 -9.17 -36.63 16.08
C GLN A 75 -7.96 -35.79 15.65
N GLN A 76 -6.74 -36.18 15.99
CA GLN A 76 -5.50 -35.54 15.57
C GLN A 76 -5.38 -35.49 14.03
N GLN A 77 -5.76 -36.60 13.37
CA GLN A 77 -5.74 -36.65 11.91
C GLN A 77 -6.77 -35.66 11.29
N ARG A 78 -7.98 -35.57 11.84
CA ARG A 78 -9.00 -34.57 11.38
C ARG A 78 -8.51 -33.15 11.54
N GLU A 79 -7.90 -32.83 12.67
CA GLU A 79 -7.35 -31.52 12.94
C GLU A 79 -6.23 -31.18 11.93
N ALA A 80 -5.28 -32.10 11.70
CA ALA A 80 -4.20 -31.94 10.75
C ALA A 80 -4.70 -31.80 9.29
N ASP A 81 -5.73 -32.57 8.90
CA ASP A 81 -6.35 -32.51 7.58
C ASP A 81 -7.13 -31.17 7.41
N SER A 82 -7.81 -30.72 8.46
CA SER A 82 -8.50 -29.42 8.51
C SER A 82 -7.52 -28.27 8.39
N ASP A 83 -6.43 -28.30 9.16
CA ASP A 83 -5.37 -27.27 9.11
C ASP A 83 -4.72 -27.20 7.73
N THR A 84 -4.47 -28.39 7.12
CA THR A 84 -3.91 -28.47 5.77
C THR A 84 -4.87 -27.89 4.72
N CYS A 85 -6.18 -28.18 4.85
CA CYS A 85 -7.20 -27.66 3.96
C CYS A 85 -7.34 -26.13 4.10
N GLN A 86 -7.35 -25.64 5.36
CA GLN A 86 -7.42 -24.21 5.65
C GLN A 86 -6.17 -23.47 5.13
N TYR A 87 -4.99 -24.04 5.31
CA TYR A 87 -3.75 -23.47 4.78
C TYR A 87 -3.81 -23.32 3.24
N LYS A 88 -4.23 -24.37 2.54
CA LYS A 88 -4.38 -24.33 1.06
C LYS A 88 -5.40 -23.30 0.61
N PHE A 89 -6.55 -23.23 1.29
CA PHE A 89 -7.57 -22.21 1.00
C PHE A 89 -6.99 -20.81 1.17
N ASN A 90 -6.27 -20.53 2.25
CA ASN A 90 -5.68 -19.23 2.52
C ASN A 90 -4.59 -18.87 1.50
N GLU A 91 -3.78 -19.83 1.04
CA GLU A 91 -2.81 -19.63 -0.06
C GLU A 91 -3.50 -19.33 -1.40
N GLU A 92 -4.61 -20.00 -1.67
CA GLU A 92 -5.40 -19.74 -2.89
C GLU A 92 -5.97 -18.32 -2.86
N GLN A 93 -6.56 -17.88 -1.72
CA GLN A 93 -7.05 -16.51 -1.57
C GLN A 93 -5.92 -15.46 -1.72
N LEU A 94 -4.73 -15.73 -1.19
CA LEU A 94 -3.57 -14.88 -1.41
C LEU A 94 -3.20 -14.76 -2.89
N SER A 95 -3.19 -15.88 -3.62
CA SER A 95 -2.90 -15.90 -5.06
C SER A 95 -3.93 -15.11 -5.86
N VAL A 96 -5.22 -15.32 -5.58
CA VAL A 96 -6.32 -14.57 -6.21
C VAL A 96 -6.20 -13.07 -5.94
N ALA A 97 -5.92 -12.69 -4.69
CA ALA A 97 -5.76 -11.28 -4.34
C ALA A 97 -4.57 -10.62 -5.07
N LEU A 98 -3.45 -11.32 -5.24
CA LEU A 98 -2.29 -10.84 -6.01
C LEU A 98 -2.63 -10.65 -7.49
N GLU A 99 -3.37 -11.57 -8.11
CA GLU A 99 -3.82 -11.46 -9.50
C GLU A 99 -4.76 -10.26 -9.70
N LEU A 100 -5.71 -10.07 -8.77
CA LEU A 100 -6.63 -8.94 -8.77
C LEU A 100 -5.90 -7.60 -8.58
N LEU A 101 -4.91 -7.54 -7.70
CA LEU A 101 -4.07 -6.35 -7.55
C LEU A 101 -3.26 -6.03 -8.81
N ALA A 102 -2.68 -7.04 -9.45
CA ALA A 102 -1.96 -6.89 -10.72
C ALA A 102 -2.90 -6.37 -11.84
N SER A 103 -4.17 -6.78 -11.79
CA SER A 103 -5.24 -6.33 -12.70
C SER A 103 -5.86 -4.99 -12.32
N LYS A 104 -5.37 -4.31 -11.25
CA LYS A 104 -5.89 -3.04 -10.72
C LYS A 104 -7.32 -3.10 -10.16
N HIS A 105 -7.69 -4.22 -9.56
CA HIS A 105 -8.98 -4.45 -8.88
C HIS A 105 -8.81 -4.61 -7.35
N PRO A 106 -8.34 -3.57 -6.63
CA PRO A 106 -8.01 -3.69 -5.21
C PRO A 106 -9.22 -3.94 -4.28
N ARG A 107 -10.44 -3.54 -4.69
CA ARG A 107 -11.66 -3.82 -3.90
C ARG A 107 -12.00 -5.30 -3.92
N GLU A 108 -12.01 -5.92 -5.10
CA GLU A 108 -12.27 -7.35 -5.26
C GLU A 108 -11.17 -8.19 -4.56
N ALA A 109 -9.92 -7.71 -4.57
CA ALA A 109 -8.84 -8.34 -3.81
C ALA A 109 -9.09 -8.29 -2.28
N LEU A 110 -9.60 -7.17 -1.74
CA LEU A 110 -10.01 -7.06 -0.34
C LEU A 110 -11.16 -8.00 0.00
N ASP A 111 -12.18 -8.08 -0.88
CA ASP A 111 -13.32 -8.97 -0.68
C ASP A 111 -12.86 -10.44 -0.62
N SER A 112 -11.94 -10.84 -1.49
CA SER A 112 -11.33 -12.17 -1.46
C SER A 112 -10.58 -12.42 -0.12
N LEU A 113 -9.77 -11.47 0.34
CA LEU A 113 -9.04 -11.59 1.59
C LEU A 113 -9.94 -11.54 2.85
N SER A 114 -11.13 -10.94 2.76
CA SER A 114 -12.09 -10.89 3.87
C SER A 114 -12.63 -12.26 4.27
N THR A 115 -12.56 -13.25 3.37
CA THR A 115 -12.96 -14.64 3.64
C THR A 115 -11.95 -15.41 4.50
N VAL A 116 -10.72 -14.85 4.68
CA VAL A 116 -9.63 -15.49 5.42
C VAL A 116 -9.69 -15.13 6.90
N ASN A 117 -9.77 -16.12 7.76
CA ASN A 117 -9.64 -15.91 9.20
C ASN A 117 -8.16 -15.74 9.59
N MET A 118 -7.73 -14.50 9.78
CA MET A 118 -6.35 -14.16 10.12
C MET A 118 -5.88 -14.78 11.44
N ALA A 119 -6.77 -14.93 12.45
CA ALA A 119 -6.42 -15.50 13.74
C ALA A 119 -6.07 -17.00 13.66
N GLN A 120 -6.68 -17.72 12.72
CA GLN A 120 -6.45 -19.15 12.49
C GLN A 120 -5.40 -19.43 11.42
N THR A 121 -4.82 -18.39 10.82
CA THR A 121 -3.79 -18.52 9.78
C THR A 121 -2.40 -18.70 10.42
N SER A 122 -1.55 -19.55 9.83
CA SER A 122 -0.17 -19.72 10.27
C SER A 122 0.64 -18.41 10.17
N ALA A 123 1.57 -18.17 11.10
CA ALA A 123 2.39 -16.97 11.12
C ALA A 123 3.16 -16.76 9.79
N SER A 124 3.63 -17.85 9.18
CA SER A 124 4.36 -17.81 7.90
C SER A 124 3.54 -17.26 6.73
N LEU A 125 2.22 -17.39 6.75
CA LEU A 125 1.31 -16.90 5.72
C LEU A 125 0.64 -15.58 6.14
N ARG A 126 0.39 -15.39 7.43
CA ARG A 126 -0.35 -14.23 7.98
C ARG A 126 0.27 -12.89 7.62
N TRP A 127 1.60 -12.76 7.76
CA TRP A 127 2.28 -11.51 7.39
C TRP A 127 2.17 -11.20 5.90
N ARG A 128 2.18 -12.22 5.02
CA ARG A 128 2.01 -12.06 3.57
C ARG A 128 0.60 -11.59 3.22
N LEU A 129 -0.40 -12.18 3.86
CA LEU A 129 -1.80 -11.76 3.71
C LEU A 129 -1.99 -10.31 4.17
N ALA A 130 -1.40 -9.93 5.31
CA ALA A 130 -1.42 -8.56 5.79
C ALA A 130 -0.71 -7.60 4.81
N ALA A 131 0.46 -7.98 4.28
CA ALA A 131 1.17 -7.17 3.28
C ALA A 131 0.31 -6.93 2.03
N VAL A 132 -0.35 -7.96 1.50
CA VAL A 132 -1.22 -7.85 0.32
C VAL A 132 -2.48 -7.04 0.63
N ARG A 133 -3.09 -7.23 1.80
CA ARG A 133 -4.24 -6.42 2.25
C ARG A 133 -3.86 -4.95 2.42
N GLY A 134 -2.71 -4.67 3.01
CA GLY A 134 -2.13 -3.33 3.09
C GLY A 134 -1.93 -2.70 1.71
N GLN A 135 -1.48 -3.48 0.73
CA GLN A 135 -1.32 -3.03 -0.65
C GLN A 135 -2.68 -2.69 -1.32
N CYS A 136 -3.73 -3.47 -1.03
CA CYS A 136 -5.09 -3.13 -1.45
C CYS A 136 -5.52 -1.78 -0.88
N TYR A 137 -5.39 -1.58 0.43
CA TYR A 137 -5.71 -0.32 1.09
C TYR A 137 -4.88 0.85 0.55
N PHE A 138 -3.59 0.63 0.28
CA PHE A 138 -2.72 1.64 -0.32
C PHE A 138 -3.22 2.09 -1.71
N GLN A 139 -3.60 1.14 -2.57
CA GLN A 139 -4.16 1.45 -3.89
C GLN A 139 -5.52 2.18 -3.78
N LEU A 140 -6.33 1.85 -2.78
CA LEU A 140 -7.59 2.53 -2.47
C LEU A 140 -7.40 3.87 -1.76
N ARG A 141 -6.16 4.26 -1.46
CA ARG A 141 -5.82 5.50 -0.74
C ARG A 141 -6.32 5.54 0.71
N GLN A 142 -6.57 4.38 1.31
CA GLN A 142 -6.90 4.21 2.73
C GLN A 142 -5.60 4.00 3.53
N PHE A 143 -4.84 5.09 3.68
CA PHE A 143 -3.47 5.02 4.18
C PHE A 143 -3.37 4.59 5.66
N LEU A 144 -4.36 4.90 6.50
CA LEU A 144 -4.39 4.46 7.89
C LEU A 144 -4.51 2.93 8.01
N ASN A 145 -5.41 2.33 7.22
CA ASN A 145 -5.55 0.88 7.18
C ASN A 145 -4.31 0.22 6.57
N ALA A 146 -3.76 0.82 5.50
CA ALA A 146 -2.52 0.33 4.89
C ALA A 146 -1.34 0.35 5.89
N GLN A 147 -1.19 1.42 6.68
CA GLN A 147 -0.15 1.52 7.71
C GLN A 147 -0.27 0.40 8.74
N LYS A 148 -1.48 0.17 9.29
CA LYS A 148 -1.73 -0.89 10.27
C LYS A 148 -1.27 -2.25 9.74
N ASP A 149 -1.69 -2.60 8.53
CA ASP A 149 -1.37 -3.90 7.93
C ASP A 149 0.11 -4.04 7.55
N PHE A 150 0.72 -2.99 7.00
CA PHE A 150 2.15 -3.01 6.66
C PHE A 150 3.04 -3.09 7.90
N LEU A 151 2.73 -2.36 8.97
CA LEU A 151 3.46 -2.45 10.24
C LEU A 151 3.36 -3.85 10.83
N TYR A 152 2.14 -4.43 10.85
CA TYR A 152 1.95 -5.81 11.26
C TYR A 152 2.82 -6.77 10.43
N ALA A 153 2.79 -6.64 9.09
CA ALA A 153 3.57 -7.49 8.20
C ALA A 153 5.09 -7.36 8.43
N VAL A 154 5.60 -6.15 8.67
CA VAL A 154 7.03 -5.91 8.98
C VAL A 154 7.42 -6.53 10.33
N THR A 155 6.52 -6.51 11.32
CA THR A 155 6.81 -7.06 12.65
C THR A 155 6.79 -8.59 12.65
N GLU A 156 5.86 -9.21 11.90
CA GLU A 156 5.64 -10.66 11.90
C GLU A 156 6.42 -11.41 10.80
N GLN A 157 7.15 -10.70 9.94
CA GLN A 157 7.99 -11.37 8.94
C GLN A 157 9.11 -12.19 9.59
N PRO A 158 9.51 -13.34 9.02
CA PRO A 158 10.56 -14.16 9.58
C PRO A 158 11.93 -13.44 9.48
N GLU A 159 12.79 -13.61 10.48
CA GLU A 159 14.15 -13.04 10.51
C GLU A 159 15.01 -13.55 9.34
N ILE A 160 14.85 -14.82 8.97
CA ILE A 160 15.55 -15.45 7.85
C ILE A 160 14.55 -15.59 6.70
N LEU A 161 14.69 -14.73 5.69
CA LEU A 161 13.84 -14.71 4.52
C LEU A 161 14.37 -15.67 3.44
N PRO A 162 13.52 -16.56 2.90
CA PRO A 162 13.78 -17.26 1.66
C PRO A 162 14.10 -16.26 0.53
N ALA A 163 14.93 -16.68 -0.42
CA ALA A 163 15.38 -15.78 -1.50
C ALA A 163 14.23 -15.23 -2.35
N ASP A 164 13.18 -16.02 -2.56
CA ASP A 164 11.95 -15.68 -3.28
C ASP A 164 11.07 -14.65 -2.54
N GLN A 165 11.20 -14.52 -1.23
CA GLN A 165 10.42 -13.58 -0.42
C GLN A 165 11.13 -12.22 -0.20
N ARG A 166 12.41 -12.09 -0.53
CA ARG A 166 13.16 -10.84 -0.36
C ARG A 166 12.54 -9.66 -1.13
N LEU A 167 12.03 -9.93 -2.34
CA LEU A 167 11.37 -8.92 -3.15
C LEU A 167 10.07 -8.44 -2.50
N VAL A 168 9.28 -9.35 -1.94
CA VAL A 168 8.03 -9.02 -1.24
C VAL A 168 8.29 -8.10 -0.05
N VAL A 169 9.35 -8.38 0.71
CA VAL A 169 9.74 -7.55 1.86
C VAL A 169 10.29 -6.19 1.41
N LEU A 170 11.04 -6.15 0.32
CA LEU A 170 11.49 -4.88 -0.28
C LEU A 170 10.29 -4.00 -0.67
N GLU A 171 9.31 -4.56 -1.36
CA GLU A 171 8.07 -3.87 -1.74
C GLU A 171 7.27 -3.43 -0.51
N LEU A 172 7.21 -4.26 0.53
CA LEU A 172 6.56 -3.95 1.80
C LEU A 172 7.16 -2.69 2.44
N HIS A 173 8.49 -2.60 2.53
CA HIS A 173 9.17 -1.41 3.06
C HIS A 173 8.92 -0.17 2.20
N LEU A 174 8.93 -0.28 0.87
CA LEU A 174 8.65 0.84 -0.04
C LEU A 174 7.21 1.34 0.10
N HIS A 175 6.22 0.44 0.15
CA HIS A 175 4.82 0.81 0.33
C HIS A 175 4.55 1.38 1.73
N LEU A 176 5.16 0.83 2.78
CA LEU A 176 5.08 1.39 4.13
C LEU A 176 5.67 2.80 4.16
N ALA A 177 6.86 3.01 3.57
CA ALA A 177 7.49 4.31 3.50
C ALA A 177 6.61 5.34 2.76
N ALA A 178 6.03 4.96 1.62
CA ALA A 178 5.11 5.82 0.88
C ALA A 178 3.85 6.15 1.69
N THR A 179 3.30 5.16 2.41
CA THR A 179 2.15 5.33 3.30
C THR A 179 2.45 6.30 4.44
N LEU A 180 3.57 6.12 5.14
CA LEU A 180 4.01 6.99 6.23
C LEU A 180 4.23 8.44 5.76
N ARG A 181 4.75 8.63 4.55
CA ARG A 181 4.90 9.96 3.95
C ARG A 181 3.54 10.64 3.73
N GLU A 182 2.55 9.92 3.17
CA GLU A 182 1.20 10.46 2.97
C GLU A 182 0.52 10.83 4.31
N LEU A 183 0.86 10.11 5.37
CA LEU A 183 0.39 10.35 6.75
C LEU A 183 1.23 11.39 7.52
N LYS A 184 2.16 12.12 6.85
CA LYS A 184 3.01 13.15 7.47
C LYS A 184 3.95 12.64 8.58
N GLN A 185 4.46 11.41 8.42
CA GLN A 185 5.44 10.79 9.31
C GLN A 185 6.81 10.66 8.59
N PRO A 186 7.50 11.78 8.32
CA PRO A 186 8.66 11.79 7.41
C PRO A 186 9.85 11.00 7.96
N ASP A 187 10.10 11.03 9.27
CA ASP A 187 11.26 10.36 9.87
C ASP A 187 11.11 8.84 9.80
N ALA A 188 9.93 8.32 10.14
CA ALA A 188 9.60 6.90 10.00
C ALA A 188 9.59 6.47 8.52
N ALA A 189 9.09 7.30 7.62
CA ALA A 189 9.12 7.02 6.18
C ALA A 189 10.56 6.93 5.65
N LEU A 190 11.44 7.87 6.07
CA LEU A 190 12.86 7.86 5.68
C LEU A 190 13.57 6.61 6.17
N GLU A 191 13.29 6.17 7.39
CA GLU A 191 13.84 4.92 7.93
C GLU A 191 13.45 3.72 7.04
N GLN A 192 12.18 3.60 6.64
CA GLN A 192 11.72 2.51 5.78
C GLN A 192 12.34 2.56 4.38
N TYR A 193 12.47 3.74 3.76
CA TYR A 193 13.20 3.87 2.49
C TYR A 193 14.67 3.48 2.62
N ASN A 194 15.33 3.85 3.71
CA ASN A 194 16.72 3.48 3.97
C ASN A 194 16.88 1.97 4.19
N ILE A 195 15.92 1.30 4.84
CA ILE A 195 15.90 -0.17 4.95
C ILE A 195 15.79 -0.77 3.55
N ALA A 196 14.82 -0.32 2.74
CA ALA A 196 14.64 -0.79 1.37
C ALA A 196 15.92 -0.62 0.54
N LEU A 197 16.56 0.55 0.57
CA LEU A 197 17.81 0.81 -0.16
C LEU A 197 18.95 -0.13 0.26
N ARG A 198 19.08 -0.44 1.57
CA ARG A 198 20.08 -1.41 2.04
C ARG A 198 19.81 -2.85 1.62
N MET A 199 18.55 -3.20 1.35
CA MET A 199 18.17 -4.54 0.85
C MET A 199 18.45 -4.71 -0.64
N MET A 200 18.59 -3.62 -1.39
CA MET A 200 18.82 -3.64 -2.84
C MET A 200 20.22 -4.12 -3.20
N ASN A 201 20.33 -4.79 -4.33
CA ASN A 201 21.58 -5.30 -4.88
C ASN A 201 21.60 -5.15 -6.41
N ALA A 202 22.65 -5.64 -7.07
CA ALA A 202 22.82 -5.51 -8.51
C ALA A 202 21.72 -6.20 -9.37
N THR A 203 20.93 -7.11 -8.79
CA THR A 203 19.83 -7.80 -9.48
C THR A 203 18.46 -7.15 -9.19
N THR A 204 18.41 -6.16 -8.32
CA THR A 204 17.18 -5.42 -8.01
C THR A 204 16.75 -4.58 -9.22
N SER A 205 15.48 -4.64 -9.58
CA SER A 205 14.94 -3.81 -10.66
C SER A 205 15.19 -2.32 -10.41
N LEU A 206 15.65 -1.61 -11.43
CA LEU A 206 15.89 -0.16 -11.39
C LEU A 206 14.64 0.64 -11.02
N HIS A 207 13.44 0.07 -11.26
CA HIS A 207 12.17 0.66 -10.85
C HIS A 207 12.11 0.89 -9.32
N TYR A 208 12.47 -0.13 -8.51
CA TYR A 208 12.46 0.00 -7.04
C TYR A 208 13.52 0.98 -6.54
N VAL A 209 14.70 0.98 -7.17
CA VAL A 209 15.77 1.94 -6.85
C VAL A 209 15.31 3.37 -7.13
N ALA A 210 14.64 3.59 -8.27
CA ALA A 210 14.08 4.89 -8.63
C ALA A 210 12.98 5.32 -7.66
N GLU A 211 12.08 4.40 -7.28
CA GLU A 211 10.98 4.69 -6.34
C GLU A 211 11.51 5.08 -4.96
N ALA A 212 12.49 4.36 -4.42
CA ALA A 212 13.11 4.70 -3.15
C ALA A 212 13.80 6.08 -3.19
N ASN A 213 14.59 6.37 -4.23
CA ASN A 213 15.22 7.66 -4.40
C ASN A 213 14.18 8.79 -4.53
N TRP A 214 13.10 8.57 -5.27
CA TRP A 214 12.02 9.55 -5.37
C TRP A 214 11.39 9.83 -4.01
N GLY A 215 11.09 8.77 -3.23
CA GLY A 215 10.55 8.91 -1.88
C GLY A 215 11.45 9.71 -0.94
N VAL A 216 12.75 9.40 -0.93
CA VAL A 216 13.75 10.14 -0.13
C VAL A 216 13.81 11.62 -0.57
N SER A 217 13.83 11.89 -1.88
CA SER A 217 13.81 13.26 -2.40
C SER A 217 12.61 14.07 -1.93
N LEU A 218 11.40 13.46 -1.95
CA LEU A 218 10.18 14.12 -1.49
C LEU A 218 10.26 14.48 0.00
N ILE A 219 10.79 13.59 0.83
CA ILE A 219 10.94 13.83 2.27
C ILE A 219 11.97 14.93 2.53
N ALA A 220 13.13 14.88 1.89
CA ALA A 220 14.18 15.89 2.05
C ALA A 220 13.67 17.30 1.63
N PHE A 221 12.92 17.37 0.52
CA PHE A 221 12.30 18.60 0.06
C PHE A 221 11.25 19.14 1.05
N GLU A 222 10.38 18.29 1.58
CA GLU A 222 9.39 18.68 2.60
C GLU A 222 10.05 19.16 3.90
N GLN A 223 11.15 18.53 4.30
CA GLN A 223 11.92 18.95 5.48
C GLN A 223 12.59 20.32 5.27
N ALA A 224 13.14 20.57 4.07
CA ALA A 224 13.75 21.86 3.71
C ALA A 224 12.74 23.03 3.71
N LYS A 225 11.44 22.74 3.51
CA LYS A 225 10.35 23.74 3.52
C LYS A 225 9.81 24.08 4.90
N LYS A 226 10.20 23.33 5.94
CA LYS A 226 9.77 23.67 7.31
C LYS A 226 10.31 25.06 7.69
N PRO A 227 9.51 25.90 8.37
CA PRO A 227 9.99 27.20 8.85
C PRO A 227 11.25 27.01 9.70
N LEU A 228 12.23 27.88 9.49
CA LEU A 228 13.44 27.91 10.32
C LEU A 228 13.03 28.22 11.76
N ASP A 229 12.95 27.17 12.59
CA ASP A 229 12.99 27.34 14.02
C ASP A 229 14.42 27.77 14.41
N THR A 230 14.56 28.47 15.53
CA THR A 230 15.84 29.07 15.97
C THR A 230 17.04 28.10 16.06
N SER A 231 16.76 26.81 15.91
CA SER A 231 17.75 25.73 15.89
C SER A 231 18.23 25.31 14.48
N HIS A 232 17.60 25.76 13.39
CA HIS A 232 17.94 25.34 12.02
C HIS A 232 18.85 26.36 11.34
N CYS A 233 20.08 25.95 11.03
CA CYS A 233 21.05 26.73 10.28
C CYS A 233 20.65 26.83 8.80
N PRO A 234 20.78 27.99 8.12
CA PRO A 234 20.55 28.12 6.67
C PRO A 234 21.31 27.09 5.82
N ARG A 235 22.52 26.70 6.24
CA ARG A 235 23.28 25.63 5.60
C ARG A 235 22.60 24.27 5.66
N CYS A 236 21.77 24.01 6.67
CA CYS A 236 21.02 22.77 6.76
C CYS A 236 19.89 22.71 5.71
N LYS A 237 19.21 23.85 5.44
CA LYS A 237 18.22 23.96 4.37
C LYS A 237 18.85 23.72 3.00
N GLU A 238 19.97 24.38 2.72
CA GLU A 238 20.68 24.22 1.45
C GLU A 238 21.14 22.77 1.23
N ALA A 239 21.72 22.14 2.28
CA ALA A 239 22.11 20.73 2.21
C ALA A 239 20.91 19.79 1.97
N GLN A 240 19.76 20.02 2.62
CA GLN A 240 18.54 19.25 2.40
C GLN A 240 17.98 19.41 0.99
N LEU A 241 18.01 20.65 0.43
CA LEU A 241 17.61 20.91 -0.96
C LEU A 241 18.56 20.22 -1.95
N GLN A 242 19.88 20.22 -1.66
CA GLN A 242 20.87 19.52 -2.49
C GLN A 242 20.66 18.00 -2.46
N ASP A 243 20.39 17.44 -1.28
CA ASP A 243 20.07 16.00 -1.15
C ASP A 243 18.79 15.65 -1.88
N ALA A 244 17.74 16.48 -1.73
CA ALA A 244 16.49 16.31 -2.47
C ALA A 244 16.72 16.32 -3.99
N PHE A 245 17.53 17.27 -4.47
CA PHE A 245 17.89 17.38 -5.89
C PHE A 245 18.64 16.15 -6.40
N ASN A 246 19.68 15.72 -5.68
CA ASN A 246 20.48 14.57 -6.08
C ASN A 246 19.64 13.30 -6.19
N HIS A 247 18.79 13.03 -5.21
CA HIS A 247 17.89 11.89 -5.23
C HIS A 247 16.82 12.00 -6.34
N ALA A 248 16.28 13.19 -6.59
CA ALA A 248 15.33 13.40 -7.70
C ALA A 248 15.96 13.16 -9.06
N VAL A 249 17.17 13.67 -9.28
CA VAL A 249 17.93 13.47 -10.54
C VAL A 249 18.25 11.99 -10.75
N ASN A 250 18.74 11.30 -9.70
CA ASN A 250 19.01 9.87 -9.78
C ASN A 250 17.76 9.07 -10.17
N ALA A 251 16.62 9.30 -9.50
CA ALA A 251 15.37 8.66 -9.82
C ALA A 251 14.90 8.97 -11.26
N CYS A 252 15.05 10.23 -11.70
CA CYS A 252 14.67 10.68 -13.05
C CYS A 252 15.49 9.92 -14.13
N ILE A 253 16.80 9.80 -13.94
CA ILE A 253 17.69 9.05 -14.84
C ILE A 253 17.28 7.58 -14.90
N LEU A 254 17.02 6.96 -13.75
CA LEU A 254 16.62 5.56 -13.68
C LEU A 254 15.28 5.32 -14.39
N TYR A 255 14.24 6.14 -14.13
CA TYR A 255 12.96 6.00 -14.83
C TYR A 255 13.07 6.22 -16.34
N ARG A 256 13.90 7.17 -16.79
CA ARG A 256 14.19 7.35 -18.22
C ARG A 256 14.85 6.10 -18.82
N SER A 257 15.81 5.49 -18.11
CA SER A 257 16.54 4.31 -18.61
C SER A 257 15.65 3.08 -18.77
N ILE A 258 14.56 2.97 -18.00
CA ILE A 258 13.58 1.86 -18.08
C ILE A 258 12.34 2.22 -18.91
N GLY A 259 12.31 3.40 -19.54
CA GLY A 259 11.21 3.82 -20.42
C GLY A 259 9.97 4.38 -19.72
N GLU A 260 10.02 4.62 -18.40
CA GLU A 260 8.91 5.20 -17.62
C GLU A 260 8.86 6.73 -17.74
N SER A 261 8.55 7.21 -18.95
CA SER A 261 8.65 8.64 -19.32
C SER A 261 7.74 9.54 -18.47
N LEU A 262 6.53 9.11 -18.10
CA LEU A 262 5.62 9.91 -17.29
C LEU A 262 6.11 10.09 -15.84
N ARG A 263 6.72 9.05 -15.25
CA ARG A 263 7.34 9.15 -13.92
C ARG A 263 8.57 10.07 -13.97
N ALA A 264 9.38 9.94 -14.99
CA ALA A 264 10.51 10.84 -15.22
C ALA A 264 10.06 12.31 -15.39
N ALA A 265 8.93 12.55 -16.07
CA ALA A 265 8.35 13.88 -16.21
C ALA A 265 7.85 14.46 -14.86
N LEU A 266 7.20 13.64 -14.00
CA LEU A 266 6.83 14.05 -12.64
C LEU A 266 8.05 14.43 -11.80
N LEU A 267 9.14 13.65 -11.91
CA LEU A 267 10.41 13.99 -11.25
C LEU A 267 11.04 15.27 -11.79
N THR A 268 10.93 15.52 -13.10
CA THR A 268 11.37 16.80 -13.68
C THR A 268 10.55 17.97 -13.09
N CYS A 269 9.24 17.80 -12.84
CA CYS A 269 8.46 18.80 -12.12
C CYS A 269 8.96 19.00 -10.69
N GLN A 270 9.30 17.94 -9.98
CA GLN A 270 9.85 18.03 -8.63
C GLN A 270 11.23 18.71 -8.62
N ILE A 271 12.11 18.41 -9.58
CA ILE A 271 13.40 19.09 -9.75
C ILE A 271 13.15 20.60 -9.93
N GLY A 272 12.21 20.99 -10.78
CA GLY A 272 11.84 22.41 -10.94
C GLY A 272 11.36 23.06 -9.64
N LEU A 273 10.58 22.35 -8.82
CA LEU A 273 10.16 22.86 -7.50
C LEU A 273 11.34 22.99 -6.52
N ILE A 274 12.30 22.08 -6.55
CA ILE A 274 13.51 22.16 -5.72
C ILE A 274 14.37 23.35 -6.17
N GLU A 275 14.54 23.53 -7.45
CA GLU A 275 15.28 24.68 -8.03
C GLU A 275 14.61 26.01 -7.70
N GLN A 276 13.28 26.10 -7.78
CA GLN A 276 12.51 27.27 -7.35
C GLN A 276 12.79 27.60 -5.88
N GLU A 277 12.75 26.62 -4.99
CA GLU A 277 13.01 26.80 -3.56
C GLU A 277 14.47 27.15 -3.26
N SER A 278 15.39 26.73 -4.14
CA SER A 278 16.83 27.07 -4.10
C SER A 278 17.12 28.46 -4.69
N GLY A 279 16.14 29.13 -5.29
CA GLY A 279 16.27 30.43 -5.93
C GLY A 279 16.62 30.40 -7.42
N ASN A 280 16.80 29.22 -8.03
CA ASN A 280 17.16 29.03 -9.43
C ASN A 280 15.89 29.08 -10.33
N ARG A 281 15.24 30.23 -10.37
CA ARG A 281 13.92 30.39 -11.01
C ARG A 281 13.92 30.14 -12.51
N ASP A 282 14.97 30.46 -13.21
CA ASP A 282 15.07 30.29 -14.68
C ASP A 282 15.19 28.82 -15.04
N ASP A 283 16.01 28.02 -14.30
CA ASP A 283 16.15 26.59 -14.48
C ASP A 283 14.84 25.88 -14.12
N ALA A 284 14.20 26.28 -13.01
CA ALA A 284 12.88 25.80 -12.61
C ALA A 284 11.84 26.00 -13.72
N ARG A 285 11.77 27.22 -14.29
CA ARG A 285 10.87 27.55 -15.41
C ARG A 285 11.17 26.67 -16.62
N GLN A 286 12.42 26.53 -17.00
CA GLN A 286 12.83 25.73 -18.16
C GLN A 286 12.40 24.29 -18.03
N HIS A 287 12.65 23.66 -16.88
CA HIS A 287 12.25 22.27 -16.61
C HIS A 287 10.73 22.10 -16.67
N LEU A 288 9.97 22.96 -15.99
CA LEU A 288 8.52 22.87 -15.93
C LEU A 288 7.86 23.14 -17.29
N GLN A 289 8.33 24.17 -18.04
CA GLN A 289 7.85 24.46 -19.39
C GLN A 289 8.19 23.34 -20.36
N GLY A 290 9.37 22.72 -20.23
CA GLY A 290 9.77 21.56 -21.02
C GLY A 290 8.81 20.38 -20.84
N VAL A 291 8.40 20.10 -19.60
CA VAL A 291 7.38 19.05 -19.31
C VAL A 291 6.04 19.44 -19.91
N LEU A 292 5.57 20.67 -19.66
CA LEU A 292 4.25 21.09 -20.12
C LEU A 292 4.15 21.10 -21.65
N SER A 293 5.16 21.63 -22.34
CA SER A 293 5.20 21.68 -23.81
C SER A 293 5.27 20.28 -24.47
N ALA A 294 5.90 19.32 -23.80
CA ALA A 294 5.98 17.95 -24.31
C ALA A 294 4.66 17.18 -24.13
N TRP A 295 3.95 17.38 -23.02
CA TRP A 295 2.86 16.50 -22.64
C TRP A 295 1.45 17.09 -22.75
N LEU A 296 1.27 18.44 -22.76
CA LEU A 296 -0.04 19.06 -22.93
C LEU A 296 -0.68 18.74 -24.31
N PRO A 297 0.05 18.83 -25.44
CA PRO A 297 -0.53 18.49 -26.74
C PRO A 297 -0.94 17.01 -26.85
N GLU A 298 -0.18 16.12 -26.20
CA GLU A 298 -0.51 14.70 -26.18
C GLU A 298 -1.76 14.43 -25.30
N LEU A 299 -1.91 15.17 -24.19
CA LEU A 299 -3.13 15.12 -23.37
C LEU A 299 -4.35 15.57 -24.15
N GLU A 300 -4.27 16.72 -24.83
CA GLU A 300 -5.37 17.26 -25.64
C GLU A 300 -5.78 16.28 -26.74
N LYS A 301 -4.81 15.69 -27.42
CA LYS A 301 -5.04 14.67 -28.45
C LYS A 301 -5.77 13.47 -27.88
N ARG A 302 -5.31 12.90 -26.75
CA ARG A 302 -5.92 11.69 -26.14
C ARG A 302 -7.27 11.99 -25.50
N ALA A 303 -7.50 13.18 -24.97
CA ALA A 303 -8.79 13.55 -24.38
C ALA A 303 -9.93 13.54 -25.40
N HIS A 304 -9.63 13.78 -26.68
CA HIS A 304 -10.61 13.74 -27.77
C HIS A 304 -10.62 12.42 -28.55
N ALA A 305 -9.79 11.45 -28.15
CA ALA A 305 -9.74 10.14 -28.79
C ALA A 305 -10.86 9.21 -28.30
N PRO A 306 -11.20 8.14 -29.06
CA PRO A 306 -12.13 7.11 -28.60
C PRO A 306 -11.66 6.46 -27.28
N GLU A 307 -12.60 5.97 -26.46
CA GLU A 307 -12.30 5.40 -25.12
C GLU A 307 -11.20 4.34 -25.12
N MET A 308 -11.10 3.53 -26.18
CA MET A 308 -10.04 2.51 -26.31
C MET A 308 -8.62 3.10 -26.38
N GLU A 309 -8.46 4.33 -26.82
CA GLU A 309 -7.18 5.04 -26.94
C GLU A 309 -6.86 5.92 -25.71
N GLN A 310 -7.79 6.02 -24.75
CA GLN A 310 -7.63 6.81 -23.52
C GLN A 310 -6.84 6.08 -22.42
N ARG A 311 -6.25 4.92 -22.72
CA ARG A 311 -5.42 4.18 -21.76
C ARG A 311 -4.26 5.05 -21.28
N GLY A 312 -4.13 5.17 -19.95
CA GLY A 312 -3.08 6.00 -19.34
C GLY A 312 -3.38 7.51 -19.34
N LEU A 313 -4.61 7.93 -19.70
CA LEU A 313 -5.01 9.34 -19.71
C LEU A 313 -4.87 9.98 -18.33
N HIS A 314 -5.22 9.24 -17.26
CA HIS A 314 -5.12 9.73 -15.89
C HIS A 314 -3.67 10.04 -15.46
N GLU A 315 -2.73 9.18 -15.84
CA GLU A 315 -1.31 9.36 -15.56
C GLU A 315 -0.73 10.52 -16.35
N LEU A 316 -1.11 10.66 -17.62
CA LEU A 316 -0.70 11.78 -18.47
C LEU A 316 -1.26 13.11 -17.93
N ALA A 317 -2.55 13.15 -17.60
CA ALA A 317 -3.21 14.29 -17.00
C ALA A 317 -2.60 14.67 -15.63
N ASN A 318 -2.13 13.69 -14.86
CA ASN A 318 -1.41 13.90 -13.61
C ASN A 318 -0.11 14.70 -13.85
N VAL A 319 0.66 14.34 -14.87
CA VAL A 319 1.92 15.03 -15.23
C VAL A 319 1.64 16.48 -15.66
N VAL A 320 0.69 16.66 -16.58
CA VAL A 320 0.34 18.00 -17.11
C VAL A 320 -0.19 18.91 -15.99
N SER A 321 -1.09 18.40 -15.14
CA SER A 321 -1.62 19.17 -14.01
C SER A 321 -0.52 19.55 -13.01
N ALA A 322 0.42 18.64 -12.74
CA ALA A 322 1.54 18.93 -11.85
C ALA A 322 2.45 20.02 -12.40
N ALA A 323 2.86 19.93 -13.68
CA ALA A 323 3.71 20.91 -14.32
C ALA A 323 3.04 22.29 -14.36
N ALA A 324 1.76 22.34 -14.75
CA ALA A 324 1.01 23.58 -14.85
C ALA A 324 0.78 24.23 -13.47
N CYS A 325 0.46 23.45 -12.41
CA CYS A 325 0.37 23.97 -11.04
C CYS A 325 1.71 24.56 -10.56
N SER A 326 2.82 23.89 -10.86
CA SER A 326 4.15 24.35 -10.45
C SER A 326 4.53 25.64 -11.18
N LEU A 327 4.27 25.73 -12.49
CA LEU A 327 4.46 26.96 -13.24
C LEU A 327 3.60 28.12 -12.73
N ALA A 328 2.32 27.84 -12.41
CA ALA A 328 1.44 28.85 -11.83
C ALA A 328 1.99 29.38 -10.50
N GLY A 329 2.55 28.49 -9.66
CA GLY A 329 3.19 28.89 -8.41
C GLY A 329 4.43 29.76 -8.63
N LEU A 330 5.28 29.40 -9.59
CA LEU A 330 6.47 30.16 -9.95
C LEU A 330 6.12 31.56 -10.49
N GLU A 331 5.16 31.64 -11.42
CA GLU A 331 4.72 32.95 -11.98
C GLU A 331 4.02 33.81 -10.92
N LEU A 332 3.31 33.18 -9.97
CA LEU A 332 2.71 33.88 -8.84
C LEU A 332 3.77 34.54 -7.93
N GLU A 333 4.89 33.85 -7.65
CA GLU A 333 6.00 34.42 -6.89
C GLU A 333 6.73 35.54 -7.61
N MET A 334 6.60 35.58 -8.94
CA MET A 334 7.15 36.65 -9.80
C MET A 334 6.14 37.76 -10.06
N GLU A 335 4.97 37.71 -9.41
CA GLU A 335 3.87 38.66 -9.59
C GLU A 335 3.30 38.72 -11.01
N ASN A 336 3.55 37.69 -11.84
CA ASN A 336 3.05 37.53 -13.18
C ASN A 336 1.64 36.92 -13.18
N TYR A 337 0.65 37.61 -12.61
CA TYR A 337 -0.69 37.06 -12.35
C TYR A 337 -1.42 36.58 -13.62
N SER A 338 -1.23 37.21 -14.76
CA SER A 338 -1.84 36.80 -16.04
C SER A 338 -1.34 35.45 -16.52
N GLU A 339 -0.03 35.18 -16.44
CA GLU A 339 0.54 33.88 -16.80
C GLU A 339 0.21 32.83 -15.72
N ALA A 340 0.25 33.20 -14.44
CA ALA A 340 -0.17 32.30 -13.36
C ALA A 340 -1.61 31.82 -13.57
N LEU A 341 -2.55 32.70 -13.92
CA LEU A 341 -3.94 32.34 -14.17
C LEU A 341 -4.08 31.40 -15.39
N LYS A 342 -3.34 31.63 -16.45
CA LYS A 342 -3.31 30.77 -17.64
C LYS A 342 -2.83 29.35 -17.29
N TYR A 343 -1.74 29.25 -16.55
CA TYR A 343 -1.25 27.92 -16.11
C TYR A 343 -2.21 27.22 -15.16
N VAL A 344 -2.88 27.95 -14.25
CA VAL A 344 -3.92 27.37 -13.39
C VAL A 344 -5.08 26.80 -14.21
N GLN A 345 -5.53 27.49 -15.26
CA GLN A 345 -6.59 26.99 -16.14
C GLN A 345 -6.17 25.67 -16.82
N GLN A 346 -4.92 25.58 -17.27
CA GLN A 346 -4.37 24.33 -17.82
C GLN A 346 -4.29 23.23 -16.76
N ALA A 347 -3.90 23.57 -15.51
CA ALA A 347 -3.86 22.65 -14.40
C ALA A 347 -5.26 22.11 -14.06
N GLN A 348 -6.28 22.96 -14.05
CA GLN A 348 -7.67 22.56 -13.82
C GLN A 348 -8.20 21.67 -14.95
N TYR A 349 -7.94 22.02 -16.21
CA TYR A 349 -8.31 21.20 -17.35
C TYR A 349 -7.73 19.80 -17.25
N ALA A 350 -6.43 19.67 -17.02
CA ALA A 350 -5.78 18.39 -16.83
C ALA A 350 -6.27 17.69 -15.55
N GLY A 351 -6.44 18.45 -14.48
CA GLY A 351 -6.91 17.94 -13.18
C GLY A 351 -8.26 17.25 -13.26
N GLN A 352 -9.19 17.69 -14.12
CA GLN A 352 -10.50 17.04 -14.32
C GLN A 352 -10.37 15.59 -14.82
N MET A 353 -9.35 15.30 -15.60
CA MET A 353 -9.05 13.98 -16.17
C MET A 353 -8.08 13.18 -15.30
N SER A 354 -7.63 13.71 -14.15
CA SER A 354 -6.64 13.11 -13.28
C SER A 354 -7.24 12.67 -11.94
N TYR A 355 -6.37 12.36 -10.99
CA TYR A 355 -6.71 11.93 -9.62
C TYR A 355 -7.28 13.07 -8.79
N THR A 356 -8.12 12.74 -7.80
CA THR A 356 -8.73 13.70 -6.87
C THR A 356 -7.72 14.67 -6.25
N LEU A 357 -6.51 14.20 -5.92
CA LEU A 357 -5.44 15.05 -5.41
C LEU A 357 -5.09 16.19 -6.37
N ARG A 358 -4.98 15.92 -7.68
CA ARG A 358 -4.63 16.97 -8.68
C ARG A 358 -5.75 17.98 -8.87
N LYS A 359 -7.01 17.52 -8.81
CA LYS A 359 -8.16 18.44 -8.81
C LYS A 359 -8.09 19.40 -7.62
N ALA A 360 -7.80 18.88 -6.44
CA ALA A 360 -7.69 19.69 -5.23
C ALA A 360 -6.49 20.64 -5.27
N GLU A 361 -5.32 20.18 -5.73
CA GLU A 361 -4.13 21.04 -5.87
C GLU A 361 -4.33 22.18 -6.88
N ALA A 362 -4.98 21.87 -8.02
CA ALA A 362 -5.34 22.90 -8.99
C ALA A 362 -6.35 23.92 -8.42
N ALA A 363 -7.29 23.47 -7.59
CA ALA A 363 -8.23 24.35 -6.90
C ALA A 363 -7.52 25.24 -5.85
N ILE A 364 -6.60 24.68 -5.05
CA ILE A 364 -5.78 25.46 -4.10
C ILE A 364 -4.98 26.52 -4.86
N MET A 365 -4.35 26.16 -5.98
CA MET A 365 -3.55 27.09 -6.78
C MET A 365 -4.41 28.19 -7.38
N LEU A 366 -5.63 27.86 -7.87
CA LEU A 366 -6.59 28.86 -8.32
C LEU A 366 -6.93 29.86 -7.20
N GLY A 367 -7.26 29.34 -6.00
CA GLY A 367 -7.54 30.19 -4.84
C GLY A 367 -6.40 31.14 -4.54
N ARG A 368 -5.14 30.65 -4.57
CA ARG A 368 -3.94 31.47 -4.33
C ARG A 368 -3.74 32.55 -5.38
N VAL A 369 -3.94 32.25 -6.66
CA VAL A 369 -3.79 33.23 -7.74
C VAL A 369 -4.87 34.29 -7.65
N LEU A 370 -6.15 33.92 -7.47
CA LEU A 370 -7.25 34.85 -7.31
C LEU A 370 -7.09 35.72 -6.07
N GLU A 371 -6.70 35.16 -4.93
CA GLU A 371 -6.40 35.88 -3.69
C GLU A 371 -5.31 36.95 -3.89
N SER A 372 -4.30 36.66 -4.72
CA SER A 372 -3.19 37.58 -4.98
C SER A 372 -3.60 38.71 -5.93
N ILE A 373 -4.62 38.50 -6.77
CA ILE A 373 -5.21 39.53 -7.62
C ILE A 373 -6.17 40.40 -6.80
N ASP A 374 -7.10 39.75 -6.09
CA ASP A 374 -8.05 40.44 -5.21
C ASP A 374 -8.40 39.52 -4.02
N VAL A 375 -7.98 39.90 -2.81
CA VAL A 375 -8.24 39.15 -1.57
C VAL A 375 -9.74 39.03 -1.29
N LEU A 376 -10.56 39.97 -1.77
CA LEU A 376 -12.01 39.96 -1.53
C LEU A 376 -12.79 39.18 -2.61
N ASP A 377 -12.14 38.65 -3.63
CA ASP A 377 -12.82 37.87 -4.66
C ASP A 377 -13.42 36.58 -4.02
N PRO A 378 -14.75 36.41 -4.05
CA PRO A 378 -15.40 35.22 -3.48
C PRO A 378 -15.05 33.93 -4.24
N ALA A 379 -14.49 34.02 -5.42
CA ALA A 379 -14.04 32.85 -6.17
C ALA A 379 -12.77 32.21 -5.55
N ALA A 380 -11.91 33.01 -4.92
CA ALA A 380 -10.75 32.50 -4.21
C ALA A 380 -11.16 31.58 -3.03
N GLU A 381 -12.08 32.05 -2.18
CA GLU A 381 -12.60 31.25 -1.07
C GLU A 381 -13.30 29.97 -1.56
N ARG A 382 -14.13 30.07 -2.60
CA ARG A 382 -14.80 28.92 -3.19
C ARG A 382 -13.79 27.85 -3.66
N ALA A 383 -12.72 28.27 -4.34
CA ALA A 383 -11.69 27.36 -4.81
C ALA A 383 -10.99 26.59 -3.66
N PHE A 384 -10.71 27.26 -2.53
CA PHE A 384 -10.16 26.57 -1.35
C PHE A 384 -11.16 25.60 -0.72
N ARG A 385 -12.45 25.96 -0.60
CA ARG A 385 -13.51 25.08 -0.07
C ARG A 385 -13.74 23.87 -0.99
N ASP A 386 -13.69 24.05 -2.31
CA ASP A 386 -13.77 22.96 -3.28
C ASP A 386 -12.63 21.94 -3.07
N ALA A 387 -11.41 22.43 -2.82
CA ALA A 387 -10.28 21.56 -2.52
C ALA A 387 -10.49 20.74 -1.24
N ILE A 388 -11.00 21.35 -0.17
CA ILE A 388 -11.34 20.65 1.08
C ILE A 388 -12.40 19.59 0.82
N THR A 389 -13.47 19.93 0.10
CA THR A 389 -14.56 19.00 -0.23
C THR A 389 -14.06 17.79 -1.03
N LEU A 390 -13.16 18.01 -1.99
CA LEU A 390 -12.56 16.95 -2.79
C LEU A 390 -11.69 16.01 -1.95
N LEU A 391 -11.02 16.52 -0.93
CA LEU A 391 -10.08 15.75 -0.09
C LEU A 391 -10.75 15.08 1.10
N ALA A 392 -11.90 15.58 1.57
CA ALA A 392 -12.59 15.08 2.75
C ALA A 392 -12.86 13.55 2.78
N PRO A 393 -13.24 12.89 1.65
CA PRO A 393 -13.45 11.44 1.64
C PRO A 393 -12.15 10.63 1.47
N THR A 394 -10.98 11.23 1.68
CA THR A 394 -9.69 10.57 1.46
C THR A 394 -8.84 10.61 2.72
N ASP A 395 -7.95 9.62 2.90
CA ASP A 395 -6.95 9.61 3.98
C ASP A 395 -5.67 10.40 3.62
N ARG A 396 -5.78 11.36 2.70
CA ARG A 396 -4.63 12.19 2.28
C ARG A 396 -4.40 13.34 3.26
N ILE A 397 -4.04 12.99 4.48
CA ILE A 397 -3.88 13.93 5.60
C ILE A 397 -2.96 15.09 5.23
N ALA A 398 -1.84 14.82 4.55
CA ALA A 398 -0.92 15.85 4.08
C ALA A 398 -1.59 16.90 3.16
N ALA A 399 -2.48 16.46 2.28
CA ALA A 399 -3.19 17.35 1.36
C ALA A 399 -4.32 18.10 2.06
N GLN A 400 -5.04 17.44 2.96
CA GLN A 400 -6.08 18.06 3.79
C GLN A 400 -5.50 19.19 4.65
N ILE A 401 -4.36 18.97 5.32
CA ILE A 401 -3.66 19.99 6.09
C ILE A 401 -3.37 21.21 5.20
N ARG A 402 -2.82 21.01 3.99
CA ARG A 402 -2.53 22.13 3.07
C ARG A 402 -3.77 22.89 2.63
N ALA A 403 -4.90 22.20 2.42
CA ALA A 403 -6.15 22.82 2.00
C ALA A 403 -6.77 23.68 3.13
N HIS A 404 -6.83 23.16 4.35
CA HIS A 404 -7.31 23.90 5.52
C HIS A 404 -6.39 25.06 5.90
N ASP A 405 -5.05 24.89 5.83
CA ASP A 405 -4.09 25.98 6.04
C ASP A 405 -4.27 27.10 5.01
N ALA A 406 -4.47 26.76 3.73
CA ALA A 406 -4.68 27.74 2.67
C ALA A 406 -5.97 28.54 2.89
N LEU A 407 -7.09 27.87 3.20
CA LEU A 407 -8.35 28.52 3.50
C LEU A 407 -8.24 29.39 4.76
N GLY A 408 -7.67 28.84 5.84
CA GLY A 408 -7.49 29.56 7.10
C GLY A 408 -6.71 30.86 6.94
N ARG A 409 -5.58 30.82 6.23
CA ARG A 409 -4.78 32.03 5.93
C ARG A 409 -5.53 33.02 5.06
N HIS A 410 -6.29 32.57 4.07
CA HIS A 410 -7.14 33.41 3.24
C HIS A 410 -8.18 34.16 4.07
N LEU A 411 -8.91 33.46 4.94
CA LEU A 411 -9.92 34.06 5.83
C LEU A 411 -9.31 35.07 6.80
N LEU A 412 -8.10 34.80 7.32
CA LEU A 412 -7.38 35.79 8.15
C LEU A 412 -7.05 37.08 7.35
N LYS A 413 -6.62 36.97 6.09
CA LYS A 413 -6.38 38.13 5.22
C LYS A 413 -7.66 38.93 4.96
N LYS A 414 -8.80 38.26 4.83
CA LYS A 414 -10.14 38.89 4.74
C LYS A 414 -10.62 39.48 6.07
N ARG A 415 -9.88 39.37 7.17
CA ARG A 415 -10.25 39.76 8.53
C ARG A 415 -11.40 38.93 9.14
N GLU A 416 -11.67 37.76 8.61
CA GLU A 416 -12.61 36.77 9.16
C GLU A 416 -11.91 35.89 10.19
N THR A 417 -11.39 36.50 11.26
CA THR A 417 -10.45 35.90 12.20
C THR A 417 -10.96 34.59 12.81
N LYS A 418 -12.21 34.57 13.29
CA LYS A 418 -12.77 33.34 13.91
C LYS A 418 -12.87 32.18 12.94
N ALA A 419 -13.32 32.42 11.72
CA ALA A 419 -13.43 31.37 10.71
C ALA A 419 -12.04 30.90 10.28
N GLY A 420 -11.07 31.81 10.13
CA GLY A 420 -9.70 31.46 9.80
C GLY A 420 -9.00 30.64 10.88
N GLU A 421 -9.20 30.99 12.17
CA GLU A 421 -8.66 30.21 13.30
C GLU A 421 -9.22 28.80 13.35
N ILE A 422 -10.53 28.61 13.09
CA ILE A 422 -11.15 27.27 13.04
C ILE A 422 -10.47 26.39 11.98
N GLU A 423 -10.26 26.90 10.78
CA GLU A 423 -9.63 26.13 9.69
C GLU A 423 -8.16 25.77 10.03
N LEU A 424 -7.42 26.69 10.66
CA LEU A 424 -6.06 26.43 11.11
C LEU A 424 -6.01 25.43 12.27
N ASP A 425 -7.00 25.43 13.15
CA ASP A 425 -7.12 24.44 14.23
C ASP A 425 -7.44 23.04 13.69
N ILE A 426 -8.29 22.95 12.65
CA ILE A 426 -8.51 21.69 11.93
C ILE A 426 -7.20 21.19 11.32
N ALA A 427 -6.43 22.03 10.64
CA ALA A 427 -5.14 21.65 10.07
C ALA A 427 -4.16 21.15 11.15
N ARG A 428 -4.11 21.79 12.33
CA ARG A 428 -3.30 21.34 13.47
C ARG A 428 -3.79 20.00 14.01
N SER A 429 -5.08 19.84 14.23
CA SER A 429 -5.66 18.58 14.72
C SER A 429 -5.36 17.41 13.81
N LEU A 430 -5.43 17.61 12.48
CA LEU A 430 -5.04 16.60 11.50
C LEU A 430 -3.55 16.23 11.59
N SER A 431 -2.69 17.22 11.86
CA SER A 431 -1.26 17.00 12.07
C SER A 431 -0.98 16.22 13.36
N ASP A 432 -1.71 16.52 14.44
CA ASP A 432 -1.58 15.85 15.73
C ASP A 432 -2.05 14.40 15.67
N VAL A 433 -3.16 14.13 14.97
CA VAL A 433 -3.64 12.77 14.69
C VAL A 433 -2.57 11.97 13.93
N ALA A 434 -2.02 12.53 12.88
CA ALA A 434 -0.94 11.87 12.12
C ALA A 434 0.29 11.55 13.00
N SER A 435 0.63 12.43 13.94
CA SER A 435 1.74 12.26 14.87
C SER A 435 1.45 11.24 15.98
N ALA A 436 0.21 11.20 16.48
CA ALA A 436 -0.20 10.24 17.51
C ALA A 436 -0.15 8.79 17.03
N PHE A 437 -0.49 8.52 15.77
CA PHE A 437 -0.31 7.19 15.17
C PHE A 437 1.15 6.77 15.03
N SER A 438 2.10 7.73 15.05
CA SER A 438 3.54 7.44 15.02
C SER A 438 4.09 7.00 16.38
N SER A 439 3.47 7.42 17.49
CA SER A 439 3.97 7.20 18.86
C SER A 439 3.27 6.07 19.63
N SER A 440 2.14 5.57 19.16
CA SER A 440 1.50 4.41 19.76
C SER A 440 2.19 3.13 19.32
N SER A 441 3.04 2.59 20.19
CA SER A 441 3.49 1.20 20.11
C SER A 441 2.27 0.29 20.03
N ILE A 442 2.20 -0.46 18.95
CA ILE A 442 1.07 -1.31 18.58
C ILE A 442 1.03 -2.52 19.50
N PHE A 443 0.31 -2.44 20.60
CA PHE A 443 -0.31 -3.55 21.30
C PHE A 443 -1.64 -3.02 21.88
N VAL A 444 -2.67 -2.98 21.05
CA VAL A 444 -4.05 -3.00 21.53
C VAL A 444 -4.63 -4.30 21.02
N GLU A 445 -4.90 -5.19 21.99
CA GLU A 445 -5.64 -6.42 21.81
C GLU A 445 -6.99 -6.13 21.14
N ASP A 446 -7.37 -7.02 20.22
CA ASP A 446 -8.65 -7.00 19.52
C ASP A 446 -9.83 -7.10 20.49
N GLU A 447 -10.42 -5.97 20.82
CA GLU A 447 -11.81 -5.86 21.26
C GLU A 447 -12.39 -4.59 20.67
N THR A 448 -12.85 -4.63 19.42
CA THR A 448 -13.95 -3.79 18.88
C THR A 448 -14.04 -3.90 17.35
N ASP A 449 -14.41 -5.05 16.84
CA ASP A 449 -14.83 -5.20 15.42
C ASP A 449 -16.38 -5.08 15.24
N GLU A 450 -17.09 -4.39 16.13
CA GLU A 450 -18.57 -4.33 16.03
C GLU A 450 -19.20 -2.95 15.82
N ILE A 451 -18.44 -1.87 15.57
CA ILE A 451 -19.04 -0.51 15.40
C ILE A 451 -18.53 0.24 14.16
N ALA A 452 -18.44 -0.37 13.01
CA ALA A 452 -18.14 0.38 11.77
C ALA A 452 -18.93 -0.09 10.53
N LEU A 453 -20.15 -0.60 10.72
CA LEU A 453 -21.03 -0.99 9.61
C LEU A 453 -22.42 -0.33 9.74
N LYS A 454 -22.48 0.93 10.18
CA LYS A 454 -23.68 1.78 9.99
C LYS A 454 -23.24 3.24 10.02
N VAL A 455 -22.92 3.82 8.89
CA VAL A 455 -23.34 5.12 8.32
C VAL A 455 -22.88 5.17 6.87
#